data_f060671fca6dbcc62a33db2b241bcdcc
#
_entry.id   f060671fca6dbcc62a33db2b241bcdcc
#
_cell.length_a   1.000
_cell.length_b   1.000
_cell.length_c   1.000
_cell.angle_alpha   90.00
_cell.angle_beta   90.00
_cell.angle_gamma   90.00
#
_symmetry.space_group_name_H-M   'P 1'
#
loop_
_entity.id
_entity.type
_entity.pdbx_description
1 polymer ?
#
loop_
_entity_poly.entity_id
_entity_poly.type
_entity_poly.pdbx_seq_one_letter_code
_entity_poly.pdbx_strand_id
1 'polypeptide(L)'
;VSTQKLPSDQRGEWDNPDEKGNSDFILKDDAELKIYNKSDKSYTTYSGQEFKEHMMEEYGVARVSYSHREPDFEPFEQEFSADDLSEFLREKYGDDMEKEISAGYEGHVELEDMGTSRSGAEGTFSRANEIVAEAMGVEAKDIADYMDSRGLTWHECGDLHTVRAVPSEINQAFGHTGGIGLQQDIEALAYNVGETVEGNDMALVRESPTGTTEGLHDAIENAHSGNRERKQELSGK
;
A
#
# COMPACT_ATOMS: atom_id res chain seq x y z
N VAL A 1 12.38 15.31 -6.83
CA VAL A 1 11.00 14.97 -6.46
C VAL A 1 10.70 13.62 -7.09
N SER A 2 10.56 12.59 -6.27
CA SER A 2 10.09 11.28 -6.71
C SER A 2 8.68 11.45 -7.27
N THR A 3 8.47 11.06 -8.52
CA THR A 3 7.10 10.97 -9.05
C THR A 3 6.50 9.67 -8.54
N GLN A 4 5.34 9.72 -7.91
CA GLN A 4 4.61 8.52 -7.49
C GLN A 4 4.57 7.51 -8.64
N LYS A 5 4.93 6.27 -8.33
CA LYS A 5 4.95 5.18 -9.31
C LYS A 5 3.51 4.87 -9.74
N LEU A 6 3.36 4.64 -11.01
CA LEU A 6 2.14 4.08 -11.62
C LEU A 6 2.50 2.78 -12.35
N PRO A 7 1.52 1.92 -12.60
CA PRO A 7 1.72 0.77 -13.47
C PRO A 7 2.22 1.19 -14.85
N SER A 8 3.08 0.37 -15.43
CA SER A 8 3.64 0.64 -16.76
C SER A 8 2.58 0.46 -17.86
N ASP A 9 2.51 1.39 -18.80
CA ASP A 9 1.69 1.28 -20.01
C ASP A 9 2.07 0.08 -20.89
N GLN A 10 3.24 -0.53 -20.67
CA GLN A 10 3.61 -1.78 -21.31
C GLN A 10 2.83 -2.97 -20.74
N ARG A 11 2.44 -2.90 -19.45
CA ARG A 11 1.71 -3.97 -18.75
C ARG A 11 0.20 -3.87 -18.89
N GLY A 12 -0.33 -2.66 -19.09
CA GLY A 12 -1.77 -2.45 -19.09
C GLY A 12 -2.18 -1.13 -19.70
N GLU A 13 -3.45 -0.85 -19.57
CA GLU A 13 -4.11 0.32 -20.11
C GLU A 13 -4.99 0.97 -19.04
N TRP A 14 -5.09 2.28 -19.09
CA TRP A 14 -6.01 3.06 -18.28
C TRP A 14 -7.37 3.12 -18.98
N ASP A 15 -8.44 2.87 -18.28
CA ASP A 15 -9.81 3.00 -18.81
C ASP A 15 -10.06 4.43 -19.28
N ASN A 16 -9.53 5.43 -18.56
CA ASN A 16 -9.41 6.80 -19.03
C ASN A 16 -7.94 7.21 -19.19
N PRO A 17 -7.38 7.21 -20.41
CA PRO A 17 -5.97 7.54 -20.66
C PRO A 17 -5.58 8.98 -20.30
N ASP A 18 -6.55 9.90 -20.25
CA ASP A 18 -6.33 11.31 -19.89
C ASP A 18 -6.28 11.51 -18.36
N GLU A 19 -6.72 10.51 -17.59
CA GLU A 19 -6.76 10.51 -16.12
C GLU A 19 -5.93 9.37 -15.52
N LYS A 20 -4.71 9.19 -15.99
CA LYS A 20 -3.78 8.18 -15.46
C LYS A 20 -3.54 8.38 -13.96
N GLY A 21 -3.85 7.34 -13.19
CA GLY A 21 -3.80 7.38 -11.73
C GLY A 21 -5.09 7.87 -11.05
N ASN A 22 -6.15 8.18 -11.84
CA ASN A 22 -7.49 8.50 -11.37
C ASN A 22 -8.57 7.75 -12.18
N SER A 23 -8.25 6.58 -12.66
CA SER A 23 -9.16 5.68 -13.38
C SER A 23 -8.72 4.23 -13.17
N ASP A 24 -9.47 3.28 -13.72
CA ASP A 24 -9.15 1.86 -13.62
C ASP A 24 -7.94 1.51 -14.49
N PHE A 25 -7.07 0.66 -13.96
CA PHE A 25 -5.97 0.06 -14.71
C PHE A 25 -6.27 -1.41 -15.02
N ILE A 26 -6.15 -1.80 -16.28
CA ILE A 26 -6.47 -3.13 -16.81
C ILE A 26 -5.22 -3.70 -17.46
N LEU A 27 -4.82 -4.91 -17.05
CA LEU A 27 -3.68 -5.59 -17.66
C LEU A 27 -3.96 -5.95 -19.13
N LYS A 28 -2.97 -5.78 -20.01
CA LYS A 28 -3.02 -6.28 -21.39
C LYS A 28 -2.93 -7.79 -21.40
N ASP A 29 -3.62 -8.45 -22.31
CA ASP A 29 -3.65 -9.93 -22.39
C ASP A 29 -2.25 -10.54 -22.57
N ASP A 30 -1.38 -9.88 -23.32
CA ASP A 30 -0.02 -10.28 -23.64
C ASP A 30 1.04 -9.75 -22.68
N ALA A 31 0.65 -9.04 -21.61
CA ALA A 31 1.59 -8.60 -20.59
C ALA A 31 2.23 -9.81 -19.90
N GLU A 32 3.52 -9.76 -19.64
CA GLU A 32 4.22 -10.76 -18.84
C GLU A 32 4.36 -10.28 -17.41
N LEU A 33 3.88 -11.10 -16.47
CA LEU A 33 3.92 -10.85 -15.02
C LEU A 33 4.73 -11.96 -14.37
N LYS A 34 5.84 -11.61 -13.74
CA LYS A 34 6.64 -12.54 -12.94
C LYS A 34 6.38 -12.25 -11.48
N ILE A 35 5.62 -13.11 -10.83
CA ILE A 35 5.17 -13.00 -9.45
C ILE A 35 6.00 -13.89 -8.54
N TYR A 36 6.53 -13.34 -7.45
CA TYR A 36 7.21 -14.09 -6.41
C TYR A 36 6.19 -14.63 -5.39
N ASN A 37 6.17 -15.94 -5.22
CA ASN A 37 5.33 -16.62 -4.23
C ASN A 37 6.08 -16.74 -2.91
N LYS A 38 5.63 -16.05 -1.87
CA LYS A 38 6.26 -16.08 -0.56
C LYS A 38 6.16 -17.43 0.13
N SER A 39 5.03 -18.13 -0.05
CA SER A 39 4.73 -19.40 0.62
C SER A 39 5.74 -20.51 0.28
N ASP A 40 6.12 -20.64 -0.97
CA ASP A 40 7.04 -21.68 -1.47
C ASP A 40 8.38 -21.14 -1.99
N LYS A 41 8.57 -19.81 -1.93
CA LYS A 41 9.78 -19.09 -2.39
C LYS A 41 10.11 -19.31 -3.85
N SER A 42 9.09 -19.45 -4.68
CA SER A 42 9.19 -19.66 -6.13
C SER A 42 8.71 -18.44 -6.93
N TYR A 43 8.85 -18.52 -8.26
CA TYR A 43 8.27 -17.55 -9.17
C TYR A 43 7.28 -18.22 -10.09
N THR A 44 6.10 -17.60 -10.26
CA THR A 44 5.14 -17.95 -11.29
C THR A 44 5.12 -16.85 -12.33
N THR A 45 5.10 -17.24 -13.61
CA THR A 45 4.94 -16.29 -14.73
C THR A 45 3.53 -16.45 -15.28
N TYR A 46 2.80 -15.34 -15.37
CA TYR A 46 1.48 -15.24 -15.95
C TYR A 46 1.53 -14.38 -17.21
N SER A 47 0.71 -14.69 -18.20
CA SER A 47 0.23 -13.67 -19.12
C SER A 47 -0.77 -12.74 -18.42
N GLY A 48 -0.98 -11.54 -18.94
CA GLY A 48 -1.98 -10.64 -18.36
C GLY A 48 -3.39 -11.22 -18.44
N GLN A 49 -3.70 -12.00 -19.48
CA GLN A 49 -4.96 -12.72 -19.59
C GLN A 49 -5.13 -13.74 -18.44
N GLU A 50 -4.15 -14.62 -18.25
CA GLU A 50 -4.18 -15.62 -17.16
C GLU A 50 -4.30 -14.97 -15.79
N PHE A 51 -3.59 -13.86 -15.58
CA PHE A 51 -3.66 -13.16 -14.29
C PHE A 51 -5.01 -12.48 -14.07
N LYS A 52 -5.64 -11.91 -15.10
CA LYS A 52 -7.01 -11.34 -15.01
C LYS A 52 -8.06 -12.42 -14.75
N GLU A 53 -7.93 -13.60 -15.37
CA GLU A 53 -8.79 -14.76 -15.12
C GLU A 53 -8.65 -15.22 -13.67
N HIS A 54 -7.42 -15.34 -13.17
CA HIS A 54 -7.13 -15.64 -11.78
C HIS A 54 -7.73 -14.60 -10.82
N MET A 55 -7.53 -13.31 -11.08
CA MET A 55 -8.13 -12.24 -10.28
C MET A 55 -9.66 -12.31 -10.23
N MET A 56 -10.29 -12.62 -11.38
CA MET A 56 -11.74 -12.74 -11.46
C MET A 56 -12.25 -13.95 -10.69
N GLU A 57 -11.53 -15.07 -10.73
CA GLU A 57 -11.88 -16.30 -10.01
C GLU A 57 -11.74 -16.14 -8.50
N GLU A 58 -10.63 -15.58 -8.04
CA GLU A 58 -10.31 -15.49 -6.62
C GLU A 58 -10.96 -14.27 -5.92
N TYR A 59 -11.06 -13.13 -6.62
CA TYR A 59 -11.46 -11.85 -5.99
C TYR A 59 -12.71 -11.23 -6.64
N GLY A 60 -13.22 -11.79 -7.74
CA GLY A 60 -14.39 -11.29 -8.45
C GLY A 60 -14.15 -10.00 -9.24
N VAL A 61 -12.90 -9.55 -9.40
CA VAL A 61 -12.52 -8.35 -10.15
C VAL A 61 -11.28 -8.63 -11.00
N ALA A 62 -11.17 -7.99 -12.17
CA ALA A 62 -10.05 -8.17 -13.10
C ALA A 62 -9.34 -6.83 -13.43
N ARG A 63 -9.49 -5.85 -12.58
CA ARG A 63 -8.89 -4.51 -12.71
C ARG A 63 -8.59 -3.93 -11.34
N VAL A 64 -7.79 -2.87 -11.28
CA VAL A 64 -7.53 -2.10 -10.07
C VAL A 64 -7.87 -0.64 -10.34
N SER A 65 -8.74 -0.09 -9.51
CA SER A 65 -9.07 1.34 -9.53
C SER A 65 -7.95 2.13 -8.88
N TYR A 66 -7.67 3.31 -9.41
CA TYR A 66 -6.70 4.24 -8.86
C TYR A 66 -7.36 5.57 -8.57
N SER A 67 -7.03 6.17 -7.45
CA SER A 67 -7.39 7.53 -7.09
C SER A 67 -6.15 8.25 -6.55
N HIS A 68 -5.88 9.46 -7.05
CA HIS A 68 -4.69 10.23 -6.65
C HIS A 68 -3.38 9.43 -6.79
N ARG A 69 -3.30 8.57 -7.81
CA ARG A 69 -2.17 7.68 -8.13
C ARG A 69 -1.96 6.52 -7.14
N GLU A 70 -2.88 6.32 -6.20
CA GLU A 70 -2.88 5.20 -5.25
C GLU A 70 -3.89 4.14 -5.70
N PRO A 71 -3.50 2.85 -5.65
CA PRO A 71 -4.41 1.76 -5.97
C PRO A 71 -5.43 1.55 -4.86
N ASP A 72 -6.66 1.29 -5.23
CA ASP A 72 -7.66 0.77 -4.31
C ASP A 72 -7.53 -0.75 -4.22
N PHE A 73 -6.95 -1.22 -3.14
CA PHE A 73 -6.82 -2.65 -2.84
C PHE A 73 -7.87 -3.15 -1.83
N GLU A 74 -8.88 -2.36 -1.49
CA GLU A 74 -9.98 -2.81 -0.63
C GLU A 74 -10.68 -4.07 -1.16
N PRO A 75 -10.94 -4.23 -2.47
CA PRO A 75 -11.55 -5.46 -3.01
C PRO A 75 -10.70 -6.72 -2.81
N PHE A 76 -9.42 -6.60 -2.49
CA PHE A 76 -8.48 -7.70 -2.30
C PHE A 76 -8.10 -7.91 -0.83
N GLU A 77 -8.69 -7.17 0.10
CA GLU A 77 -8.43 -7.29 1.52
C GLU A 77 -8.72 -8.69 2.04
N GLN A 78 -7.82 -9.21 2.87
CA GLN A 78 -7.94 -10.53 3.47
C GLN A 78 -8.05 -10.41 5.00
N GLU A 79 -9.15 -10.89 5.54
CA GLU A 79 -9.38 -10.96 6.98
C GLU A 79 -8.55 -12.07 7.63
N PHE A 80 -8.28 -11.93 8.92
CA PHE A 80 -7.63 -12.95 9.73
C PHE A 80 -8.71 -13.81 10.39
N SER A 81 -8.97 -15.00 9.82
CA SER A 81 -9.89 -15.96 10.39
C SER A 81 -9.30 -16.63 11.63
N ALA A 82 -10.08 -16.71 12.71
CA ALA A 82 -9.68 -17.41 13.93
C ALA A 82 -9.44 -18.91 13.67
N ASP A 83 -10.29 -19.53 12.86
CA ASP A 83 -10.21 -20.96 12.52
C ASP A 83 -8.96 -21.25 11.69
N ASP A 84 -8.71 -20.45 10.64
CA ASP A 84 -7.55 -20.64 9.75
C ASP A 84 -6.23 -20.41 10.50
N LEU A 85 -6.18 -19.39 11.36
CA LEU A 85 -4.99 -19.12 12.16
C LEU A 85 -4.76 -20.24 13.19
N SER A 86 -5.84 -20.76 13.80
CA SER A 86 -5.75 -21.89 14.73
C SER A 86 -5.26 -23.17 14.04
N GLU A 87 -5.71 -23.45 12.82
CA GLU A 87 -5.23 -24.55 12.01
C GLU A 87 -3.74 -24.40 11.68
N PHE A 88 -3.35 -23.24 11.18
CA PHE A 88 -1.95 -22.92 10.89
C PHE A 88 -1.03 -23.09 12.11
N LEU A 89 -1.47 -22.61 13.28
CA LEU A 89 -0.67 -22.74 14.50
C LEU A 89 -0.58 -24.19 15.01
N ARG A 90 -1.65 -24.98 14.83
CA ARG A 90 -1.60 -26.44 15.14
C ARG A 90 -0.63 -27.18 14.22
N GLU A 91 -0.62 -26.85 12.93
CA GLU A 91 0.37 -27.41 11.99
C GLU A 91 1.81 -27.03 12.37
N LYS A 92 2.01 -25.79 12.81
CA LYS A 92 3.33 -25.24 13.16
C LYS A 92 3.87 -25.77 14.50
N TYR A 93 3.02 -25.86 15.52
CA TYR A 93 3.43 -26.17 16.90
C TYR A 93 2.94 -27.53 17.43
N GLY A 94 2.05 -28.22 16.72
CA GLY A 94 1.45 -29.47 17.11
C GLY A 94 0.09 -29.29 17.81
N ASP A 95 -0.60 -30.44 18.02
CA ASP A 95 -1.95 -30.48 18.58
C ASP A 95 -2.05 -30.07 20.07
N ASP A 96 -0.92 -30.05 20.79
CA ASP A 96 -0.86 -29.65 22.20
C ASP A 96 -0.89 -28.12 22.41
N MET A 97 -1.14 -27.35 21.36
CA MET A 97 -1.26 -25.90 21.45
C MET A 97 -2.52 -25.52 22.23
N GLU A 98 -2.36 -25.05 23.47
CA GLU A 98 -3.45 -24.64 24.37
C GLU A 98 -4.07 -23.26 24.05
N LYS A 99 -3.60 -22.57 22.99
CA LYS A 99 -4.10 -21.23 22.64
C LYS A 99 -5.39 -21.35 21.84
N GLU A 100 -6.49 -20.96 22.45
CA GLU A 100 -7.77 -20.78 21.78
C GLU A 100 -7.86 -19.34 21.21
N ILE A 101 -8.00 -19.22 19.90
CA ILE A 101 -8.25 -17.95 19.23
C ILE A 101 -9.76 -17.76 19.15
N SER A 102 -10.29 -16.81 19.93
CA SER A 102 -11.73 -16.66 20.13
C SER A 102 -12.42 -15.80 19.07
N ALA A 103 -11.68 -14.96 18.36
CA ALA A 103 -12.21 -14.05 17.32
C ALA A 103 -11.20 -13.84 16.21
N GLY A 104 -11.69 -13.60 14.99
CA GLY A 104 -10.90 -13.11 13.88
C GLY A 104 -10.56 -11.63 14.02
N TYR A 105 -9.80 -11.13 13.05
CA TYR A 105 -9.45 -9.72 12.95
C TYR A 105 -9.70 -9.23 11.52
N GLU A 106 -10.02 -7.96 11.38
CA GLU A 106 -10.20 -7.30 10.08
C GLU A 106 -8.92 -7.34 9.25
N GLY A 107 -9.06 -7.25 7.93
CA GLY A 107 -7.93 -7.26 7.02
C GLY A 107 -7.10 -5.97 7.01
N HIS A 108 -7.41 -5.01 7.85
CA HIS A 108 -6.67 -3.74 7.95
C HIS A 108 -6.40 -3.33 9.39
N VAL A 109 -5.39 -2.51 9.55
CA VAL A 109 -4.95 -1.94 10.83
C VAL A 109 -4.80 -0.43 10.67
N GLU A 110 -5.31 0.31 11.63
CA GLU A 110 -5.09 1.74 11.75
C GLU A 110 -3.86 2.01 12.63
N LEU A 111 -2.89 2.73 12.09
CA LEU A 111 -1.69 3.18 12.80
C LEU A 111 -1.82 4.66 13.16
N GLU A 112 -1.19 5.08 14.26
CA GLU A 112 -1.14 6.49 14.64
C GLU A 112 -0.41 7.33 13.58
N ASP A 113 0.67 6.77 13.01
CA ASP A 113 1.41 7.30 11.87
C ASP A 113 2.03 6.15 11.04
N MET A 114 2.34 6.40 9.78
CA MET A 114 2.97 5.38 8.93
C MET A 114 4.45 5.17 9.27
N GLY A 115 5.12 6.16 9.89
CA GLY A 115 6.56 6.11 10.12
C GLY A 115 7.37 6.17 8.82
N THR A 116 8.67 5.89 8.92
CA THR A 116 9.62 6.02 7.79
C THR A 116 10.24 4.70 7.34
N SER A 117 9.85 3.59 7.93
CA SER A 117 10.41 2.26 7.64
C SER A 117 9.33 1.18 7.63
N ARG A 118 9.41 0.26 6.66
CA ARG A 118 8.58 -0.95 6.58
C ARG A 118 9.05 -2.06 7.50
N SER A 119 10.34 -2.14 7.71
CA SER A 119 11.01 -3.25 8.39
C SER A 119 11.70 -2.80 9.67
N GLY A 120 12.04 -3.77 10.51
CA GLY A 120 12.60 -3.55 11.84
C GLY A 120 11.51 -3.50 12.92
N ALA A 121 11.89 -3.42 14.19
CA ALA A 121 10.96 -3.47 15.33
C ALA A 121 9.93 -2.32 15.27
N GLU A 122 10.34 -1.15 14.85
CA GLU A 122 9.50 0.04 14.72
C GLU A 122 8.88 0.18 13.30
N GLY A 123 9.08 -0.82 12.44
CA GLY A 123 8.59 -0.78 11.06
C GLY A 123 7.07 -0.96 11.00
N THR A 124 6.44 -0.39 9.97
CA THR A 124 5.01 -0.44 9.71
C THR A 124 4.46 -1.87 9.78
N PHE A 125 5.14 -2.82 9.15
CA PHE A 125 4.69 -4.22 9.09
C PHE A 125 4.79 -4.91 10.46
N SER A 126 5.82 -4.62 11.25
CA SER A 126 5.96 -5.16 12.61
C SER A 126 4.87 -4.64 13.53
N ARG A 127 4.60 -3.33 13.49
CA ARG A 127 3.53 -2.71 14.26
C ARG A 127 2.15 -3.26 13.90
N ALA A 128 1.87 -3.46 12.60
CA ALA A 128 0.62 -4.07 12.14
C ALA A 128 0.49 -5.52 12.66
N ASN A 129 1.56 -6.32 12.56
CA ASN A 129 1.56 -7.68 13.12
C ASN A 129 1.32 -7.68 14.63
N GLU A 130 1.90 -6.75 15.38
CA GLU A 130 1.72 -6.64 16.84
C GLU A 130 0.26 -6.34 17.20
N ILE A 131 -0.39 -5.42 16.50
CA ILE A 131 -1.80 -5.05 16.74
C ILE A 131 -2.71 -6.25 16.48
N VAL A 132 -2.56 -6.94 15.36
CA VAL A 132 -3.35 -8.13 15.04
C VAL A 132 -3.08 -9.24 16.05
N ALA A 133 -1.82 -9.46 16.40
CA ALA A 133 -1.41 -10.48 17.36
C ALA A 133 -1.99 -10.23 18.74
N GLU A 134 -1.96 -9.00 19.24
CA GLU A 134 -2.58 -8.62 20.50
C GLU A 134 -4.08 -8.88 20.50
N ALA A 135 -4.77 -8.47 19.43
CA ALA A 135 -6.21 -8.67 19.28
C ALA A 135 -6.61 -10.15 19.22
N MET A 136 -5.79 -10.99 18.58
CA MET A 136 -6.05 -12.43 18.42
C MET A 136 -5.41 -13.31 19.51
N GLY A 137 -4.63 -12.72 20.43
CA GLY A 137 -4.01 -13.44 21.55
C GLY A 137 -2.84 -14.36 21.14
N VAL A 138 -2.11 -14.01 20.08
CA VAL A 138 -0.97 -14.76 19.55
C VAL A 138 0.31 -13.92 19.56
N GLU A 139 1.44 -14.47 19.09
CA GLU A 139 2.66 -13.71 18.94
C GLU A 139 2.70 -12.97 17.57
N ALA A 140 3.31 -11.78 17.50
CA ALA A 140 3.46 -11.03 16.25
C ALA A 140 4.16 -11.83 15.15
N LYS A 141 5.11 -12.70 15.55
CA LYS A 141 5.78 -13.62 14.62
C LYS A 141 4.81 -14.64 14.02
N ASP A 142 3.79 -15.08 14.75
CA ASP A 142 2.81 -16.04 14.25
C ASP A 142 1.94 -15.40 13.15
N ILE A 143 1.59 -14.12 13.32
CA ILE A 143 0.90 -13.35 12.28
C ILE A 143 1.79 -13.20 11.03
N ALA A 144 3.06 -12.84 11.20
CA ALA A 144 3.99 -12.72 10.07
C ALA A 144 4.15 -14.05 9.31
N ASP A 145 4.34 -15.15 10.02
CA ASP A 145 4.51 -16.48 9.44
C ASP A 145 3.19 -16.98 8.77
N TYR A 146 2.04 -16.66 9.37
CA TYR A 146 0.72 -16.93 8.77
C TYR A 146 0.54 -16.17 7.46
N MET A 147 0.81 -14.87 7.43
CA MET A 147 0.74 -14.06 6.23
C MET A 147 1.64 -14.60 5.11
N ASP A 148 2.87 -14.96 5.45
CA ASP A 148 3.80 -15.54 4.47
C ASP A 148 3.29 -16.89 3.94
N SER A 149 2.70 -17.74 4.79
CA SER A 149 2.12 -19.03 4.39
C SER A 149 0.93 -18.87 3.46
N ARG A 150 0.15 -17.80 3.63
CA ARG A 150 -1.02 -17.47 2.80
C ARG A 150 -0.68 -16.57 1.59
N GLY A 151 0.59 -16.25 1.39
CA GLY A 151 1.03 -15.37 0.30
C GLY A 151 0.55 -13.93 0.47
N LEU A 152 0.31 -13.48 1.70
CA LEU A 152 -0.16 -12.13 2.01
C LEU A 152 1.00 -11.16 2.23
N THR A 153 0.72 -9.89 2.09
CA THR A 153 1.62 -8.79 2.48
C THR A 153 0.80 -7.62 3.01
N TRP A 154 1.41 -6.81 3.84
CA TRP A 154 0.85 -5.52 4.17
C TRP A 154 1.00 -4.53 3.00
N HIS A 155 -0.08 -3.85 2.67
CA HIS A 155 -0.11 -2.71 1.77
C HIS A 155 -0.32 -1.43 2.60
N GLU A 156 0.56 -0.46 2.43
CA GLU A 156 0.48 0.85 3.09
C GLU A 156 -0.39 1.76 2.24
N CYS A 157 -1.57 2.12 2.75
CA CYS A 157 -2.50 2.98 2.05
C CYS A 157 -2.00 4.44 1.98
N GLY A 158 -2.45 5.17 0.98
CA GLY A 158 -2.04 6.55 0.74
C GLY A 158 -2.59 7.56 1.76
N ASP A 159 -3.49 7.17 2.67
CA ASP A 159 -3.96 7.98 3.79
C ASP A 159 -2.91 8.15 4.92
N LEU A 160 -1.80 7.40 4.84
CA LEU A 160 -0.68 7.41 5.79
C LEU A 160 -1.00 6.86 7.19
N HIS A 161 -2.10 6.16 7.34
CA HIS A 161 -2.58 5.57 8.59
C HIS A 161 -2.97 4.11 8.42
N THR A 162 -3.65 3.77 7.34
CA THR A 162 -4.19 2.42 7.12
C THR A 162 -3.14 1.50 6.49
N VAL A 163 -3.04 0.30 7.04
CA VAL A 163 -2.25 -0.81 6.48
C VAL A 163 -3.17 -1.99 6.25
N ARG A 164 -3.20 -2.52 5.03
CA ARG A 164 -4.16 -3.51 4.58
C ARG A 164 -3.48 -4.83 4.23
N ALA A 165 -3.97 -5.95 4.74
CA ALA A 165 -3.50 -7.28 4.36
C ALA A 165 -4.06 -7.65 2.99
N VAL A 166 -3.19 -7.81 2.00
CA VAL A 166 -3.57 -8.10 0.61
C VAL A 166 -2.73 -9.24 0.04
N PRO A 167 -3.21 -9.96 -0.98
CA PRO A 167 -2.39 -10.93 -1.70
C PRO A 167 -1.13 -10.27 -2.26
N SER A 168 0.02 -10.87 -1.98
CA SER A 168 1.32 -10.36 -2.41
C SER A 168 1.42 -10.26 -3.94
N GLU A 169 0.74 -11.14 -4.66
CA GLU A 169 0.66 -11.13 -6.10
C GLU A 169 -0.02 -9.86 -6.65
N ILE A 170 -1.12 -9.43 -6.02
CA ILE A 170 -1.81 -8.17 -6.37
C ILE A 170 -0.90 -6.98 -6.12
N ASN A 171 -0.29 -6.93 -4.94
CA ASN A 171 0.64 -5.85 -4.57
C ASN A 171 1.86 -5.77 -5.51
N GLN A 172 2.32 -6.90 -6.07
CA GLN A 172 3.43 -6.96 -7.04
C GLN A 172 3.00 -6.62 -8.47
N ALA A 173 1.78 -7.03 -8.88
CA ALA A 173 1.31 -6.84 -10.25
C ALA A 173 1.01 -5.38 -10.57
N PHE A 174 0.51 -4.62 -9.59
CA PHE A 174 0.07 -3.25 -9.77
C PHE A 174 1.04 -2.26 -9.10
N GLY A 175 1.71 -1.46 -9.94
CA GLY A 175 2.74 -0.51 -9.48
C GLY A 175 2.12 0.67 -8.72
N HIS A 176 2.75 1.01 -7.59
CA HIS A 176 2.40 2.15 -6.75
C HIS A 176 3.60 2.58 -5.91
N THR A 177 3.48 3.70 -5.21
CA THR A 177 4.54 4.20 -4.32
C THR A 177 4.43 3.59 -2.92
N GLY A 178 3.20 3.42 -2.42
CA GLY A 178 2.90 3.02 -1.04
C GLY A 178 3.07 4.17 -0.03
N GLY A 179 2.43 4.04 1.12
CA GLY A 179 2.35 5.09 2.14
C GLY A 179 3.69 5.59 2.65
N ILE A 180 4.66 4.70 2.94
CA ILE A 180 6.01 5.12 3.37
C ILE A 180 6.74 5.91 2.27
N GLY A 181 6.63 5.50 1.01
CA GLY A 181 7.21 6.26 -0.09
C GLY A 181 6.61 7.66 -0.20
N LEU A 182 5.30 7.78 -0.01
CA LEU A 182 4.61 9.05 0.03
C LEU A 182 5.04 9.89 1.24
N GLN A 183 5.14 9.30 2.43
CA GLN A 183 5.63 9.97 3.64
C GLN A 183 7.04 10.54 3.45
N GLN A 184 7.95 9.75 2.88
CA GLN A 184 9.32 10.18 2.59
C GLN A 184 9.36 11.33 1.58
N ASP A 185 8.51 11.31 0.56
CA ASP A 185 8.40 12.41 -0.41
C ASP A 185 7.90 13.70 0.24
N ILE A 186 6.96 13.60 1.18
CA ILE A 186 6.44 14.75 1.94
C ILE A 186 7.53 15.33 2.85
N GLU A 187 8.26 14.50 3.57
CA GLU A 187 9.36 14.94 4.44
C GLU A 187 10.48 15.60 3.65
N ALA A 188 10.83 15.04 2.47
CA ALA A 188 11.82 15.63 1.57
C ALA A 188 11.35 16.98 1.02
N LEU A 189 10.06 17.15 0.72
CA LEU A 189 9.49 18.43 0.31
C LEU A 189 9.51 19.45 1.45
N ALA A 190 9.13 19.05 2.66
CA ALA A 190 9.14 19.90 3.84
C ALA A 190 10.56 20.39 4.17
N TYR A 191 11.57 19.51 4.05
CA TYR A 191 12.98 19.86 4.22
C TYR A 191 13.44 20.89 3.19
N ASN A 192 13.16 20.68 1.90
CA ASN A 192 13.56 21.59 0.82
C ASN A 192 12.83 22.94 0.89
N VAL A 193 11.58 22.97 1.36
CA VAL A 193 10.84 24.23 1.59
C VAL A 193 11.39 24.95 2.81
N GLY A 194 11.77 24.24 3.87
CA GLY A 194 12.38 24.81 5.08
C GLY A 194 13.73 25.48 4.84
N GLU A 195 14.53 24.99 3.88
CA GLU A 195 15.79 25.63 3.46
C GLU A 195 15.59 26.88 2.57
N THR A 196 14.44 27.00 1.91
CA THR A 196 14.18 28.08 0.92
C THR A 196 13.27 29.20 1.41
N VAL A 197 12.61 29.05 2.55
CA VAL A 197 11.61 30.00 3.07
C VAL A 197 11.86 30.27 4.54
N GLU A 198 12.33 31.46 4.88
CA GLU A 198 12.33 31.94 6.27
C GLU A 198 10.90 31.99 6.82
N GLY A 199 10.53 30.99 7.59
CA GLY A 199 9.63 31.11 8.73
C GLY A 199 8.12 31.13 8.52
N ASN A 200 7.54 31.47 7.36
CA ASN A 200 6.09 31.72 7.28
C ASN A 200 5.25 30.63 6.57
N ASP A 201 5.83 29.79 5.75
CA ASP A 201 5.05 28.78 4.99
C ASP A 201 4.91 27.40 5.68
N MET A 202 5.72 27.17 6.73
CA MET A 202 5.59 25.95 7.56
C MET A 202 4.28 25.90 8.37
N ALA A 203 3.65 27.06 8.62
CA ALA A 203 2.36 27.13 9.31
C ALA A 203 1.21 26.57 8.45
N LEU A 204 1.29 26.73 7.12
CA LEU A 204 0.24 26.26 6.18
C LEU A 204 0.18 24.74 6.04
N VAL A 205 1.30 24.05 6.18
CA VAL A 205 1.36 22.57 6.12
C VAL A 205 0.88 21.95 7.43
N ARG A 206 1.02 22.67 8.55
CA ARG A 206 0.56 22.20 9.88
C ARG A 206 -0.91 22.46 10.19
N GLU A 207 -1.55 23.37 9.45
CA GLU A 207 -2.95 23.76 9.67
C GLU A 207 -3.92 23.22 8.61
N SER A 208 -3.56 22.19 7.83
CA SER A 208 -4.54 21.53 6.97
C SER A 208 -5.56 20.78 7.83
N PRO A 209 -6.84 21.22 7.89
CA PRO A 209 -7.79 20.74 8.89
C PRO A 209 -8.41 19.38 8.57
N THR A 210 -7.99 18.74 7.54
CA THR A 210 -8.52 17.45 7.14
C THR A 210 -7.35 16.49 6.95
N GLY A 211 -7.15 15.58 7.91
CA GLY A 211 -6.21 14.47 7.82
C GLY A 211 -6.62 13.44 6.75
N THR A 212 -7.08 13.92 5.59
CA THR A 212 -7.43 13.12 4.42
C THR A 212 -6.36 13.34 3.36
N THR A 213 -6.02 12.28 2.64
CA THR A 213 -5.12 12.28 1.47
C THR A 213 -5.47 13.37 0.45
N GLU A 214 -6.74 13.71 0.27
CA GLU A 214 -7.18 14.79 -0.60
C GLU A 214 -6.58 16.15 -0.21
N GLY A 215 -6.62 16.53 1.06
CA GLY A 215 -6.05 17.80 1.52
C GLY A 215 -4.53 17.87 1.36
N LEU A 216 -3.86 16.72 1.45
CA LEU A 216 -2.42 16.62 1.29
C LEU A 216 -1.99 16.66 -0.19
N HIS A 217 -2.73 15.98 -1.07
CA HIS A 217 -2.54 16.04 -2.53
C HIS A 217 -2.78 17.45 -3.07
N ASP A 218 -3.86 18.11 -2.64
CA ASP A 218 -4.15 19.48 -3.02
C ASP A 218 -3.06 20.46 -2.53
N ALA A 219 -2.50 20.24 -1.35
CA ALA A 219 -1.38 21.03 -0.84
C ALA A 219 -0.10 20.80 -1.67
N ILE A 220 0.18 19.56 -2.09
CA ILE A 220 1.33 19.21 -2.93
C ILE A 220 1.14 19.77 -4.36
N GLU A 221 -0.04 19.65 -4.97
CA GLU A 221 -0.32 20.20 -6.30
C GLU A 221 -0.28 21.73 -6.31
N ASN A 222 -0.81 22.39 -5.27
CA ASN A 222 -0.75 23.83 -5.14
C ASN A 222 0.69 24.34 -4.94
N ALA A 223 1.52 23.62 -4.15
CA ALA A 223 2.93 23.92 -4.01
C ALA A 223 3.70 23.76 -5.34
N HIS A 224 3.34 22.74 -6.15
CA HIS A 224 3.92 22.54 -7.48
C HIS A 224 3.48 23.60 -8.49
N SER A 225 2.22 24.02 -8.47
CA SER A 225 1.69 25.06 -9.36
C SER A 225 2.34 26.43 -9.07
N GLY A 226 2.40 26.82 -7.81
CA GLY A 226 3.05 28.06 -7.38
C GLY A 226 4.54 28.12 -7.70
N ASN A 227 5.25 26.99 -7.67
CA ASN A 227 6.66 26.91 -8.04
C ASN A 227 6.90 26.97 -9.56
N ARG A 228 5.95 26.51 -10.37
CA ARG A 228 6.00 26.65 -11.84
C ARG A 228 5.79 28.10 -12.27
N GLU A 229 4.85 28.80 -11.67
CA GLU A 229 4.59 30.21 -11.97
C GLU A 229 5.77 31.10 -11.57
N ARG A 230 6.37 30.90 -10.39
CA ARG A 230 7.60 31.63 -9.97
C ARG A 230 8.81 31.35 -10.86
N LYS A 231 8.97 30.12 -11.37
CA LYS A 231 10.06 29.79 -12.32
C LYS A 231 9.85 30.47 -13.68
N GLN A 232 8.61 30.62 -14.15
CA GLN A 232 8.31 31.35 -15.38
C GLN A 232 8.54 32.86 -15.24
N GLU A 233 8.19 33.47 -14.10
CA GLU A 233 8.47 34.89 -13.83
C GLU A 233 9.95 35.19 -13.71
N LEU A 234 10.76 34.27 -13.16
CA LEU A 234 12.23 34.46 -13.02
C LEU A 234 13.00 34.19 -14.32
N SER A 235 12.42 33.43 -15.27
CA SER A 235 13.04 33.13 -16.58
C SER A 235 12.66 34.12 -17.68
N GLY A 236 11.74 35.06 -17.41
CA GLY A 236 11.26 36.07 -18.33
C GLY A 236 11.87 37.47 -18.15
N LYS A 237 13.00 37.60 -17.45
CA LYS A 237 13.78 38.84 -17.33
C LYS A 237 15.15 38.72 -17.95
#